data_10791544d94ef8f8ec5417047bcf8a94
#
_entry.id   10791544d94ef8f8ec5417047bcf8a94
#
_cell.length_a   1.000
_cell.length_b   1.000
_cell.length_c   1.000
_cell.angle_alpha   90.00
_cell.angle_beta   90.00
_cell.angle_gamma   90.00
#
_symmetry.space_group_name_H-M   'P 1'
#
loop_
_entity.id
_entity.type
_entity.pdbx_description
1 polymer ?
#
loop_
_entity_poly.entity_id
_entity_poly.type
_entity_poly.pdbx_seq_one_letter_code
_entity_poly.pdbx_strand_id
1 'polypeptide(L)'
;EKCPVCKVGADKFKEVEGEMQLADEHRLGSAKGVDPEIISMLRDNFTGECSEVGMYLAMSRVADREGYPEVAEAFKRYAWEEAEHAAKFAELLGEVLTDSTEKNLKMRVDAEFGACDGKKKLADMVKQQNLDAIHDTVHEMCKDEARHCKGFAGLLKRCFGK
;
A
#
# COMPACT_ATOMS: atom_id res chain seq x y z
N GLU A 1 7.53 -25.24 -33.05
CA GLU A 1 7.97 -25.86 -31.76
C GLU A 1 7.37 -25.10 -30.58
N LYS A 2 7.18 -25.77 -29.44
CA LYS A 2 6.68 -25.16 -28.21
C LYS A 2 7.78 -25.14 -27.17
N CYS A 3 7.85 -24.09 -26.38
CA CYS A 3 8.77 -24.01 -25.26
C CYS A 3 8.60 -25.24 -24.33
N PRO A 4 9.67 -25.96 -23.97
CA PRO A 4 9.56 -27.15 -23.13
C PRO A 4 9.11 -26.85 -21.70
N VAL A 5 9.30 -25.58 -21.22
CA VAL A 5 8.97 -25.14 -19.87
C VAL A 5 7.55 -24.59 -19.82
N CYS A 6 7.25 -23.50 -20.55
CA CYS A 6 5.96 -22.81 -20.47
C CYS A 6 4.94 -23.22 -21.53
N LYS A 7 5.32 -24.12 -22.48
CA LYS A 7 4.48 -24.64 -23.57
C LYS A 7 4.00 -23.59 -24.57
N VAL A 8 4.52 -22.39 -24.54
CA VAL A 8 4.19 -21.29 -25.48
C VAL A 8 4.75 -21.62 -26.87
N GLY A 9 4.00 -21.30 -27.93
CA GLY A 9 4.40 -21.50 -29.32
C GLY A 9 5.48 -20.53 -29.78
N ALA A 10 6.23 -20.91 -30.81
CA ALA A 10 7.30 -20.08 -31.38
C ALA A 10 6.77 -18.71 -31.90
N ASP A 11 5.50 -18.61 -32.23
CA ASP A 11 4.82 -17.39 -32.66
C ASP A 11 4.75 -16.28 -31.56
N LYS A 12 5.02 -16.65 -30.32
CA LYS A 12 5.07 -15.73 -29.19
C LYS A 12 6.48 -15.21 -28.89
N PHE A 13 7.50 -15.73 -29.57
CA PHE A 13 8.86 -15.23 -29.45
C PHE A 13 9.13 -14.21 -30.56
N LYS A 14 9.70 -13.07 -30.18
CA LYS A 14 10.20 -12.09 -31.14
C LYS A 14 11.70 -12.25 -31.28
N GLU A 15 12.19 -12.20 -32.50
CA GLU A 15 13.61 -12.10 -32.76
C GLU A 15 14.08 -10.73 -32.32
N VAL A 16 15.11 -10.66 -31.50
CA VAL A 16 15.69 -9.40 -31.02
C VAL A 16 16.78 -9.00 -32.00
N GLU A 17 16.51 -8.03 -32.84
CA GLU A 17 17.50 -7.40 -33.72
C GLU A 17 18.11 -6.19 -33.02
N GLY A 18 19.43 -6.10 -32.97
CA GLY A 18 20.14 -4.97 -32.38
C GLY A 18 20.56 -5.13 -30.93
N GLU A 19 20.61 -4.03 -30.15
CA GLU A 19 20.91 -4.09 -28.72
C GLU A 19 19.82 -4.85 -27.96
N MET A 20 20.24 -5.62 -26.95
CA MET A 20 19.33 -6.42 -26.14
C MET A 20 18.31 -5.49 -25.46
N GLN A 21 17.05 -5.60 -25.88
CA GLN A 21 15.92 -4.92 -25.23
C GLN A 21 15.15 -5.93 -24.40
N LEU A 22 14.81 -5.56 -23.19
CA LEU A 22 13.89 -6.36 -22.38
C LEU A 22 12.53 -6.39 -23.08
N ALA A 23 11.90 -7.57 -23.12
CA ALA A 23 10.63 -7.78 -23.81
C ALA A 23 9.49 -6.94 -23.18
N ASP A 24 9.62 -6.61 -21.90
CA ASP A 24 8.71 -5.75 -21.17
C ASP A 24 9.47 -4.97 -20.08
N GLU A 25 9.20 -3.69 -19.97
CA GLU A 25 9.76 -2.87 -18.90
C GLU A 25 8.74 -2.73 -17.76
N HIS A 26 9.14 -3.18 -16.59
CA HIS A 26 8.40 -2.96 -15.36
C HIS A 26 8.51 -1.48 -14.95
N ARG A 27 7.56 -0.67 -15.43
CA ARG A 27 7.47 0.77 -15.14
C ARG A 27 6.29 1.05 -14.23
N LEU A 28 6.44 2.09 -13.43
CA LEU A 28 5.32 2.63 -12.68
C LEU A 28 4.19 3.02 -13.64
N GLY A 29 3.00 2.46 -13.40
CA GLY A 29 1.82 2.71 -14.23
C GLY A 29 1.82 1.91 -15.53
N SER A 30 2.44 0.72 -15.58
CA SER A 30 2.42 -0.15 -16.76
C SER A 30 1.00 -0.60 -17.16
N ALA A 31 0.03 -0.52 -16.24
CA ALA A 31 -1.38 -0.77 -16.53
C ALA A 31 -2.12 0.42 -17.17
N LYS A 32 -1.46 1.56 -17.35
CA LYS A 32 -2.14 2.72 -17.98
C LYS A 32 -2.50 2.45 -19.42
N GLY A 33 -3.79 2.64 -19.75
CA GLY A 33 -4.31 2.46 -21.11
C GLY A 33 -4.66 1.02 -21.48
N VAL A 34 -4.60 0.07 -20.56
CA VAL A 34 -5.14 -1.28 -20.77
C VAL A 34 -6.66 -1.27 -20.61
N ASP A 35 -7.28 -2.40 -20.89
CA ASP A 35 -8.73 -2.59 -20.80
C ASP A 35 -9.28 -2.10 -19.45
N PRO A 36 -10.38 -1.31 -19.44
CA PRO A 36 -10.99 -0.81 -18.21
C PRO A 36 -11.41 -1.89 -17.22
N GLU A 37 -11.80 -3.08 -17.68
CA GLU A 37 -12.13 -4.19 -16.81
C GLU A 37 -10.89 -4.69 -16.05
N ILE A 38 -9.74 -4.78 -16.73
CA ILE A 38 -8.46 -5.13 -16.10
C ILE A 38 -8.08 -4.08 -15.05
N ILE A 39 -8.20 -2.79 -15.36
CA ILE A 39 -7.94 -1.70 -14.40
C ILE A 39 -8.84 -1.82 -13.17
N SER A 40 -10.13 -2.10 -13.37
CA SER A 40 -11.06 -2.30 -12.26
C SER A 40 -10.62 -3.46 -11.35
N MET A 41 -10.29 -4.60 -11.95
CA MET A 41 -9.81 -5.76 -11.19
C MET A 41 -8.51 -5.48 -10.43
N LEU A 42 -7.57 -4.73 -11.02
CA LEU A 42 -6.33 -4.34 -10.35
C LEU A 42 -6.59 -3.42 -9.14
N ARG A 43 -7.54 -2.48 -9.25
CA ARG A 43 -7.96 -1.62 -8.13
C ARG A 43 -8.65 -2.40 -7.02
N ASP A 44 -9.51 -3.34 -7.37
CA ASP A 44 -10.21 -4.20 -6.41
C ASP A 44 -9.21 -5.08 -5.64
N ASN A 45 -8.23 -5.67 -6.34
CA ASN A 45 -7.14 -6.40 -5.70
C ASN A 45 -6.31 -5.49 -4.80
N PHE A 46 -5.87 -4.31 -5.27
CA PHE A 46 -5.14 -3.35 -4.44
C PHE A 46 -5.89 -3.03 -3.14
N THR A 47 -7.21 -2.79 -3.22
CA THR A 47 -8.04 -2.49 -2.06
C THR A 47 -8.19 -3.71 -1.13
N GLY A 48 -8.33 -4.90 -1.70
CA GLY A 48 -8.38 -6.16 -0.97
C GLY A 48 -7.12 -6.40 -0.16
N GLU A 49 -5.97 -6.36 -0.80
CA GLU A 49 -4.66 -6.56 -0.16
C GLU A 49 -4.41 -5.54 0.98
N CYS A 50 -4.70 -4.26 0.74
CA CYS A 50 -4.60 -3.23 1.78
C CYS A 50 -5.49 -3.55 3.00
N SER A 51 -6.68 -4.10 2.78
CA SER A 51 -7.61 -4.47 3.84
C SER A 51 -7.11 -5.70 4.60
N GLU A 52 -6.54 -6.69 3.91
CA GLU A 52 -6.02 -7.92 4.50
C GLU A 52 -4.84 -7.67 5.43
N VAL A 53 -3.98 -6.70 5.13
CA VAL A 53 -2.92 -6.25 6.06
C VAL A 53 -3.49 -5.92 7.44
N GLY A 54 -4.52 -5.08 7.48
CA GLY A 54 -5.17 -4.68 8.73
C GLY A 54 -5.89 -5.83 9.43
N MET A 55 -6.60 -6.65 8.66
CA MET A 55 -7.33 -7.83 9.18
C MET A 55 -6.37 -8.84 9.80
N TYR A 56 -5.31 -9.23 9.11
CA TYR A 56 -4.36 -10.23 9.61
C TYR A 56 -3.62 -9.74 10.86
N LEU A 57 -3.23 -8.47 10.92
CA LEU A 57 -2.64 -7.89 12.12
C LEU A 57 -3.64 -7.88 13.31
N ALA A 58 -4.93 -7.64 13.06
CA ALA A 58 -5.95 -7.73 14.09
C ALA A 58 -6.19 -9.18 14.55
N MET A 59 -6.26 -10.13 13.59
CA MET A 59 -6.40 -11.57 13.87
C MET A 59 -5.19 -12.11 14.65
N SER A 60 -3.98 -11.65 14.34
CA SER A 60 -2.77 -11.98 15.09
C SER A 60 -2.92 -11.63 16.59
N ARG A 61 -3.44 -10.43 16.89
CA ARG A 61 -3.68 -10.01 18.28
C ARG A 61 -4.73 -10.87 18.99
N VAL A 62 -5.72 -11.36 18.27
CA VAL A 62 -6.71 -12.31 18.82
C VAL A 62 -6.02 -13.63 19.15
N ALA A 63 -5.26 -14.20 18.21
CA ALA A 63 -4.55 -15.45 18.40
C ALA A 63 -3.56 -15.38 19.59
N ASP A 64 -2.82 -14.26 19.73
CA ASP A 64 -1.93 -14.03 20.89
C ASP A 64 -2.72 -14.08 22.22
N ARG A 65 -3.88 -13.41 22.30
CA ARG A 65 -4.72 -13.41 23.51
C ARG A 65 -5.33 -14.78 23.84
N GLU A 66 -5.59 -15.58 22.83
CA GLU A 66 -6.10 -16.94 22.98
C GLU A 66 -5.01 -17.98 23.28
N GLY A 67 -3.73 -17.59 23.22
CA GLY A 67 -2.60 -18.47 23.52
C GLY A 67 -2.12 -19.30 22.33
N TYR A 68 -2.33 -18.82 21.09
CA TYR A 68 -1.87 -19.44 19.86
C TYR A 68 -0.73 -18.62 19.19
N PRO A 69 0.47 -18.56 19.78
CA PRO A 69 1.53 -17.69 19.29
C PRO A 69 2.01 -18.06 17.88
N GLU A 70 2.00 -19.34 17.51
CA GLU A 70 2.37 -19.77 16.16
C GLU A 70 1.39 -19.25 15.09
N VAL A 71 0.09 -19.23 15.41
CA VAL A 71 -0.95 -18.69 14.54
C VAL A 71 -0.79 -17.16 14.44
N ALA A 72 -0.53 -16.51 15.57
CA ALA A 72 -0.30 -15.07 15.61
C ALA A 72 0.90 -14.66 14.73
N GLU A 73 2.01 -15.39 14.80
CA GLU A 73 3.18 -15.13 13.95
C GLU A 73 2.90 -15.42 12.46
N ALA A 74 2.11 -16.45 12.15
CA ALA A 74 1.70 -16.71 10.77
C ALA A 74 0.89 -15.53 10.19
N PHE A 75 -0.10 -15.02 10.94
CA PHE A 75 -0.87 -13.85 10.53
C PHE A 75 0.01 -12.60 10.33
N LYS A 76 0.96 -12.32 11.23
CA LYS A 76 1.89 -11.19 11.06
C LYS A 76 2.71 -11.30 9.79
N ARG A 77 3.24 -12.49 9.52
CA ARG A 77 4.04 -12.75 8.32
C ARG A 77 3.23 -12.55 7.05
N TYR A 78 2.03 -13.14 6.98
CA TYR A 78 1.16 -12.98 5.82
C TYR A 78 0.69 -11.55 5.63
N ALA A 79 0.43 -10.79 6.69
CA ALA A 79 0.13 -9.37 6.58
C ALA A 79 1.22 -8.57 5.84
N TRP A 80 2.50 -8.94 6.02
CA TRP A 80 3.60 -8.33 5.27
C TRP A 80 3.68 -8.81 3.82
N GLU A 81 3.31 -10.05 3.53
CA GLU A 81 3.20 -10.57 2.17
C GLU A 81 2.08 -9.82 1.41
N GLU A 82 0.90 -9.60 2.05
CA GLU A 82 -0.18 -8.80 1.45
C GLU A 82 0.21 -7.31 1.27
N ALA A 83 1.02 -6.76 2.15
CA ALA A 83 1.55 -5.41 1.96
C ALA A 83 2.44 -5.30 0.71
N GLU A 84 3.24 -6.33 0.41
CA GLU A 84 4.04 -6.43 -0.81
C GLU A 84 3.16 -6.61 -2.06
N HIS A 85 2.07 -7.39 -1.97
CA HIS A 85 1.09 -7.52 -3.06
C HIS A 85 0.43 -6.18 -3.35
N ALA A 86 -0.05 -5.48 -2.31
CA ALA A 86 -0.62 -4.15 -2.45
C ALA A 86 0.36 -3.16 -3.10
N ALA A 87 1.64 -3.18 -2.70
CA ALA A 87 2.66 -2.33 -3.30
C ALA A 87 2.82 -2.60 -4.80
N LYS A 88 2.84 -3.87 -5.22
CA LYS A 88 2.94 -4.26 -6.64
C LYS A 88 1.72 -3.80 -7.44
N PHE A 89 0.51 -3.96 -6.93
CA PHE A 89 -0.69 -3.44 -7.58
C PHE A 89 -0.68 -1.90 -7.67
N ALA A 90 -0.20 -1.22 -6.63
CA ALA A 90 -0.03 0.24 -6.64
C ALA A 90 0.96 0.68 -7.74
N GLU A 91 2.08 -0.03 -7.91
CA GLU A 91 3.06 0.24 -8.96
C GLU A 91 2.49 -0.01 -10.36
N LEU A 92 1.79 -1.11 -10.57
CA LEU A 92 1.13 -1.41 -11.84
C LEU A 92 0.14 -0.31 -12.24
N LEU A 93 -0.69 0.13 -11.31
CA LEU A 93 -1.70 1.18 -11.53
C LEU A 93 -1.06 2.57 -11.70
N GLY A 94 -0.05 2.90 -10.88
CA GLY A 94 0.57 4.23 -10.87
C GLY A 94 -0.41 5.36 -10.53
N GLU A 95 -1.40 5.10 -9.67
CA GLU A 95 -2.47 6.03 -9.30
C GLU A 95 -2.23 6.69 -7.94
N VAL A 96 -1.67 5.96 -6.98
CA VAL A 96 -1.48 6.41 -5.59
C VAL A 96 -0.06 6.88 -5.29
N LEU A 97 0.84 6.76 -6.25
CA LEU A 97 2.23 7.21 -6.14
C LEU A 97 2.73 7.76 -7.48
N THR A 98 3.86 8.45 -7.44
CA THR A 98 4.56 8.96 -8.64
C THR A 98 5.99 8.42 -8.67
N ASP A 99 6.67 8.59 -9.78
CA ASP A 99 8.10 8.30 -9.98
C ASP A 99 9.05 9.31 -9.30
N SER A 100 8.50 10.27 -8.57
CA SER A 100 9.24 11.33 -7.88
C SER A 100 9.09 11.21 -6.37
N THR A 101 10.18 10.90 -5.67
CA THR A 101 10.22 10.88 -4.20
C THR A 101 9.80 12.22 -3.60
N GLU A 102 10.22 13.35 -4.20
CA GLU A 102 9.80 14.68 -3.74
C GLU A 102 8.30 14.87 -3.81
N LYS A 103 7.67 14.49 -4.93
CA LYS A 103 6.22 14.59 -5.10
C LYS A 103 5.49 13.65 -4.13
N ASN A 104 5.97 12.43 -3.98
CA ASN A 104 5.38 11.46 -3.05
C ASN A 104 5.43 11.96 -1.60
N LEU A 105 6.55 12.56 -1.17
CA LEU A 105 6.65 13.17 0.15
C LEU A 105 5.66 14.34 0.33
N LYS A 106 5.51 15.22 -0.66
CA LYS A 106 4.53 16.32 -0.61
C LYS A 106 3.11 15.78 -0.45
N MET A 107 2.73 14.81 -1.28
CA MET A 107 1.42 14.17 -1.19
C MET A 107 1.17 13.54 0.19
N ARG A 108 2.20 12.93 0.79
CA ARG A 108 2.06 12.34 2.12
C ARG A 108 1.92 13.38 3.22
N VAL A 109 2.69 14.48 3.19
CA VAL A 109 2.53 15.58 4.16
C VAL A 109 1.08 16.06 4.18
N ASP A 110 0.49 16.31 3.02
CA ASP A 110 -0.89 16.80 2.92
C ASP A 110 -1.91 15.76 3.41
N ALA A 111 -1.71 14.49 3.03
CA ALA A 111 -2.60 13.40 3.42
C ALA A 111 -2.55 13.10 4.92
N GLU A 112 -1.35 13.08 5.53
CA GLU A 112 -1.20 12.87 6.98
C GLU A 112 -1.79 14.04 7.79
N PHE A 113 -1.66 15.25 7.28
CA PHE A 113 -2.32 16.41 7.90
C PHE A 113 -3.85 16.26 7.89
N GLY A 114 -4.42 15.87 6.75
CA GLY A 114 -5.86 15.62 6.63
C GLY A 114 -6.33 14.44 7.50
N ALA A 115 -5.54 13.36 7.56
CA ALA A 115 -5.83 12.20 8.39
C ALA A 115 -5.81 12.54 9.90
N CYS A 116 -4.85 13.38 10.32
CA CYS A 116 -4.79 13.89 11.70
C CYS A 116 -6.05 14.70 12.05
N ASP A 117 -6.44 15.65 11.17
CA ASP A 117 -7.64 16.48 11.40
C ASP A 117 -8.92 15.62 11.43
N GLY A 118 -9.06 14.66 10.51
CA GLY A 118 -10.19 13.74 10.49
C GLY A 118 -10.29 12.88 11.75
N LYS A 119 -9.17 12.29 12.21
CA LYS A 119 -9.12 11.50 13.44
C LYS A 119 -9.39 12.35 14.68
N LYS A 120 -8.90 13.60 14.71
CA LYS A 120 -9.22 14.54 15.80
C LYS A 120 -10.72 14.79 15.89
N LYS A 121 -11.38 15.12 14.78
CA LYS A 121 -12.84 15.31 14.74
C LYS A 121 -13.59 14.06 15.23
N LEU A 122 -13.19 12.90 14.79
CA LEU A 122 -13.80 11.64 15.26
C LEU A 122 -13.58 11.43 16.76
N ALA A 123 -12.38 11.69 17.28
CA ALA A 123 -12.07 11.58 18.71
C ALA A 123 -12.97 12.54 19.54
N ASP A 124 -13.13 13.78 19.10
CA ASP A 124 -14.00 14.77 19.75
C ASP A 124 -15.47 14.30 19.76
N MET A 125 -15.98 13.75 18.66
CA MET A 125 -17.35 13.24 18.55
C MET A 125 -17.60 12.05 19.49
N VAL A 126 -16.69 11.07 19.53
CA VAL A 126 -16.88 9.88 20.38
C VAL A 126 -16.69 10.22 21.86
N LYS A 127 -15.87 11.24 22.19
CA LYS A 127 -15.73 11.74 23.56
C LYS A 127 -17.02 12.34 24.08
N GLN A 128 -17.76 13.11 23.25
CA GLN A 128 -19.06 13.68 23.59
C GLN A 128 -20.12 12.59 23.91
N GLN A 129 -19.91 11.37 23.42
CA GLN A 129 -20.78 10.23 23.64
C GLN A 129 -20.28 9.30 24.76
N ASN A 130 -19.22 9.68 25.49
CA ASN A 130 -18.57 8.87 26.53
C ASN A 130 -18.07 7.49 26.05
N LEU A 131 -17.62 7.42 24.78
CA LEU A 131 -17.06 6.21 24.18
C LEU A 131 -15.53 6.18 24.36
N ASP A 132 -15.07 6.09 25.61
CA ASP A 132 -13.66 6.29 25.97
C ASP A 132 -12.70 5.34 25.26
N ALA A 133 -13.04 4.06 25.12
CA ALA A 133 -12.19 3.09 24.42
C ALA A 133 -11.95 3.45 22.95
N ILE A 134 -12.98 3.98 22.26
CA ILE A 134 -12.87 4.45 20.87
C ILE A 134 -12.08 5.75 20.85
N HIS A 135 -12.40 6.68 21.76
CA HIS A 135 -11.70 7.96 21.88
C HIS A 135 -10.19 7.75 22.03
N ASP A 136 -9.78 6.95 22.99
CA ASP A 136 -8.37 6.76 23.31
C ASP A 136 -7.61 6.15 22.13
N THR A 137 -8.21 5.13 21.48
CA THR A 137 -7.64 4.50 20.29
C THR A 137 -7.46 5.51 19.15
N VAL A 138 -8.50 6.28 18.81
CA VAL A 138 -8.48 7.22 17.69
C VAL A 138 -7.59 8.42 18.01
N HIS A 139 -7.57 8.87 19.27
CA HIS A 139 -6.72 9.98 19.70
C HIS A 139 -5.23 9.64 19.61
N GLU A 140 -4.82 8.42 20.00
CA GLU A 140 -3.42 7.99 19.80
C GLU A 140 -3.06 7.91 18.32
N MET A 141 -3.94 7.37 17.47
CA MET A 141 -3.72 7.39 16.01
C MET A 141 -3.60 8.81 15.46
N CYS A 142 -4.39 9.77 15.97
CA CYS A 142 -4.27 11.19 15.57
C CYS A 142 -2.87 11.75 15.88
N LYS A 143 -2.28 11.38 17.01
CA LYS A 143 -0.90 11.78 17.37
C LYS A 143 0.12 11.15 16.43
N ASP A 144 -0.10 9.90 16.02
CA ASP A 144 0.76 9.22 15.05
C ASP A 144 0.73 9.92 13.69
N GLU A 145 -0.46 10.30 13.18
CA GLU A 145 -0.56 11.04 11.92
C GLU A 145 0.15 12.41 11.99
N ALA A 146 0.06 13.09 13.12
CA ALA A 146 0.78 14.34 13.34
C ALA A 146 2.32 14.12 13.33
N ARG A 147 2.78 12.99 13.87
CA ARG A 147 4.19 12.60 13.86
C ARG A 147 4.65 12.22 12.44
N HIS A 148 3.83 11.47 11.70
CA HIS A 148 4.11 11.10 10.30
C HIS A 148 4.20 12.35 9.43
N CYS A 149 3.24 13.26 9.52
CA CYS A 149 3.23 14.53 8.80
C CYS A 149 4.53 15.33 9.04
N LYS A 150 4.92 15.51 10.32
CA LYS A 150 6.16 16.20 10.68
C LYS A 150 7.41 15.46 10.18
N GLY A 151 7.40 14.13 10.24
CA GLY A 151 8.47 13.28 9.73
C GLY A 151 8.68 13.46 8.23
N PHE A 152 7.62 13.34 7.44
CA PHE A 152 7.67 13.56 5.99
C PHE A 152 8.05 14.99 5.62
N ALA A 153 7.52 16.00 6.31
CA ALA A 153 7.90 17.40 6.10
C ALA A 153 9.39 17.63 6.40
N GLY A 154 9.91 17.03 7.47
CA GLY A 154 11.33 17.08 7.82
C GLY A 154 12.23 16.42 6.76
N LEU A 155 11.83 15.27 6.24
CA LEU A 155 12.51 14.58 5.14
C LEU A 155 12.48 15.41 3.85
N LEU A 156 11.32 15.96 3.50
CA LEU A 156 11.14 16.82 2.34
C LEU A 156 12.09 18.02 2.40
N LYS A 157 12.12 18.72 3.54
CA LYS A 157 13.03 19.85 3.76
C LYS A 157 14.51 19.43 3.68
N ARG A 158 14.88 18.32 4.31
CA ARG A 158 16.29 17.87 4.36
C ARG A 158 16.81 17.42 2.99
N CYS A 159 16.00 16.67 2.23
CA CYS A 159 16.45 16.05 0.98
C CYS A 159 16.23 16.92 -0.25
N PHE A 160 15.19 17.75 -0.24
CA PHE A 160 14.74 18.54 -1.38
C PHE A 160 14.60 20.03 -1.03
N GLY A 161 15.03 20.42 0.17
CA GLY A 161 14.75 21.71 0.75
C GLY A 161 15.23 22.90 -0.01
N LYS A 162 14.27 23.66 -0.31
CA LYS A 162 14.39 25.04 -0.72
C LYS A 162 13.57 25.87 0.26
#